data_9813289c731b27b817d37a939041ca7a
#
_entry.id   9813289c731b27b817d37a939041ca7a
#
_cell.length_a   1.000
_cell.length_b   1.000
_cell.length_c   1.000
_cell.angle_alpha   90.00
_cell.angle_beta   90.00
_cell.angle_gamma   90.00
#
_symmetry.space_group_name_H-M   'P 1'
#
loop_
_entity.id
_entity.type
_entity.pdbx_description
1 polymer ?
#
loop_
_entity_poly.entity_id
_entity_poly.type
_entity_poly.pdbx_seq_one_letter_code
_entity_poly.pdbx_strand_id
1 'polypeptide(L)'
;MDEKIRREEMSDIDAINAMEEIDRISTGEGADELNGVWSSAGPRGISDGVMNSMEQIPPDEFEQGQPAEPMRERRGGGGGIWRTVGRIGVPVLLAIALAATAMWGDGQRALAEGYKQGSENMYRRAFTELCDDMSNMQTALGKLRVAGSGGQYMLLLDDIWRLSGSCVSLMSQIPSSHIDTAELNSFVVRIGDYARALSKKALNDEERTAEDEEQLTALYDSCARISRELNDRLSIGDVPTAAVTNEGYYESAYADEVKQSDDIDKFPTLIYDGPFSESSEKREAKGLGTDEVDRETARATAERLTGTDRMQDAGETEGTIASWDFTATDEQGRETGISIAKRGGKIVWFMGSAAGGEDQMPDEATQERMKQAALEWLGKAGFDNMRATYAQYYSGAGVINFAATKDDIILYNDLVKVWVDIETNEVIGADARNYLFSHTEREMPTPAVSPEEAEAKVSVNLEIESRELALIPITIETERLCYEFKGRCGEDEYIVYIDAQTGAEQQIFVIINTENGQLTA
;
A
#
# COMPACT_ATOMS: atom_id res chain seq x y z
N MET A 1 -29.26 20.14 14.28
CA MET A 1 -29.06 18.70 14.43
C MET A 1 -29.00 17.99 13.08
N ASP A 2 -29.83 18.41 12.12
CA ASP A 2 -29.89 17.79 10.77
C ASP A 2 -28.69 18.07 9.83
N GLU A 3 -27.94 19.14 10.07
CA GLU A 3 -26.80 19.50 9.19
C GLU A 3 -25.51 18.76 9.55
N LYS A 4 -25.40 18.28 10.77
CA LYS A 4 -24.24 17.49 11.23
C LYS A 4 -24.36 16.03 10.80
N ILE A 5 -25.58 15.48 10.87
CA ILE A 5 -25.89 14.12 10.39
C ILE A 5 -25.68 14.02 8.88
N ARG A 6 -26.10 15.04 8.10
CA ARG A 6 -25.86 15.08 6.64
C ARG A 6 -24.38 15.19 6.23
N ARG A 7 -23.52 15.75 7.08
CA ARG A 7 -22.08 15.82 6.82
C ARG A 7 -21.36 14.51 7.15
N GLU A 8 -21.83 13.77 8.14
CA GLU A 8 -21.30 12.45 8.47
C GLU A 8 -21.72 11.41 7.42
N GLU A 9 -22.98 11.41 6.98
CA GLU A 9 -23.44 10.54 5.88
C GLU A 9 -22.76 10.84 4.53
N MET A 10 -22.41 12.10 4.23
CA MET A 10 -21.62 12.44 3.03
C MET A 10 -20.16 11.98 3.15
N SER A 11 -19.58 11.96 4.35
CA SER A 11 -18.22 11.50 4.59
C SER A 11 -18.07 9.99 4.33
N ASP A 12 -19.05 9.20 4.70
CA ASP A 12 -19.01 7.74 4.54
C ASP A 12 -19.25 7.33 3.07
N ILE A 13 -20.13 8.04 2.36
CA ILE A 13 -20.33 7.83 0.92
C ILE A 13 -19.09 8.26 0.11
N ASP A 14 -18.42 9.35 0.49
CA ASP A 14 -17.19 9.80 -0.15
C ASP A 14 -16.01 8.84 0.14
N ALA A 15 -15.98 8.19 1.30
CA ALA A 15 -14.99 7.17 1.63
C ALA A 15 -15.23 5.86 0.86
N ILE A 16 -16.48 5.46 0.68
CA ILE A 16 -16.84 4.28 -0.12
C ILE A 16 -16.54 4.53 -1.61
N ASN A 17 -16.88 5.70 -2.14
CA ASN A 17 -16.57 6.07 -3.52
C ASN A 17 -15.05 6.21 -3.76
N ALA A 18 -14.28 6.66 -2.76
CA ALA A 18 -12.82 6.72 -2.84
C ALA A 18 -12.19 5.32 -2.81
N MET A 19 -12.77 4.37 -2.08
CA MET A 19 -12.35 2.96 -2.10
C MET A 19 -12.66 2.29 -3.45
N GLU A 20 -13.85 2.55 -4.04
CA GLU A 20 -14.18 2.05 -5.38
C GLU A 20 -13.28 2.66 -6.47
N GLU A 21 -12.83 3.90 -6.30
CA GLU A 21 -11.93 4.56 -7.25
C GLU A 21 -10.47 4.07 -7.13
N ILE A 22 -10.04 3.71 -5.92
CA ILE A 22 -8.75 3.06 -5.67
C ILE A 22 -8.75 1.63 -6.25
N ASP A 23 -9.84 0.91 -6.10
CA ASP A 23 -10.01 -0.43 -6.66
C ASP A 23 -10.02 -0.41 -8.20
N ARG A 24 -10.66 0.59 -8.81
CA ARG A 24 -10.63 0.83 -10.27
C ARG A 24 -9.24 1.14 -10.81
N ILE A 25 -8.42 1.84 -10.04
CA ILE A 25 -7.03 2.18 -10.42
C ILE A 25 -6.13 0.95 -10.28
N SER A 26 -6.38 0.09 -9.29
CA SER A 26 -5.58 -1.11 -9.05
C SER A 26 -5.88 -2.24 -10.05
N THR A 27 -7.09 -2.27 -10.63
CA THR A 27 -7.51 -3.29 -11.62
C THR A 27 -7.14 -2.97 -13.07
N GLY A 28 -6.56 -1.81 -13.34
CA GLY A 28 -6.07 -1.44 -14.69
C GLY A 28 -7.16 -1.11 -15.71
N GLU A 29 -8.44 -1.09 -15.34
CA GLU A 29 -9.53 -0.76 -16.27
C GLU A 29 -9.59 0.72 -16.69
N GLY A 30 -8.84 1.61 -16.02
CA GLY A 30 -8.71 3.02 -16.37
C GLY A 30 -7.51 3.38 -17.25
N ALA A 31 -6.59 2.46 -17.53
CA ALA A 31 -5.34 2.77 -18.23
C ALA A 31 -5.53 3.07 -19.73
N ASP A 32 -6.54 2.49 -20.36
CA ASP A 32 -6.81 2.69 -21.79
C ASP A 32 -7.57 3.99 -22.09
N GLU A 33 -8.41 4.49 -21.20
CA GLU A 33 -9.07 5.79 -21.37
C GLU A 33 -8.12 6.97 -21.13
N LEU A 34 -7.14 6.85 -20.25
CA LEU A 34 -6.12 7.89 -20.02
C LEU A 34 -5.09 7.98 -21.16
N ASN A 35 -4.76 6.87 -21.81
CA ASN A 35 -3.88 6.88 -22.99
C ASN A 35 -4.51 7.57 -24.21
N GLY A 36 -5.83 7.58 -24.33
CA GLY A 36 -6.56 8.29 -25.40
C GLY A 36 -6.55 9.82 -25.24
N VAL A 37 -6.47 10.32 -24.03
CA VAL A 37 -6.48 11.77 -23.72
C VAL A 37 -5.08 12.39 -23.85
N TRP A 38 -4.01 11.62 -23.61
CA TRP A 38 -2.63 12.12 -23.68
C TRP A 38 -2.01 12.05 -25.08
N SER A 39 -2.57 11.28 -26.01
CA SER A 39 -2.07 11.21 -27.39
C SER A 39 -2.53 12.36 -28.29
N SER A 40 -3.52 13.18 -27.85
CA SER A 40 -4.01 14.33 -28.62
C SER A 40 -3.56 15.71 -28.11
N ALA A 41 -2.84 15.78 -26.99
CA ALA A 41 -2.27 16.99 -26.42
C ALA A 41 -0.75 16.89 -26.33
N GLY A 42 -0.10 16.77 -27.49
CA GLY A 42 1.33 17.11 -27.59
C GLY A 42 1.51 18.59 -27.26
N PRO A 43 2.60 19.00 -26.58
CA PRO A 43 2.82 20.40 -26.29
C PRO A 43 2.99 21.16 -27.60
N ARG A 44 1.95 21.84 -28.04
CA ARG A 44 2.12 22.91 -29.04
C ARG A 44 2.91 24.00 -28.36
N GLY A 45 4.14 24.15 -28.79
CA GLY A 45 5.06 25.14 -28.33
C GLY A 45 4.48 26.54 -28.37
N ILE A 46 4.39 27.15 -27.21
CA ILE A 46 4.27 28.60 -27.04
C ILE A 46 5.69 29.15 -27.09
N SER A 47 6.36 29.07 -28.21
CA SER A 47 7.66 29.73 -28.39
C SER A 47 7.85 30.41 -29.74
N ASP A 48 6.91 30.29 -30.70
CA ASP A 48 7.14 30.91 -32.03
C ASP A 48 6.29 32.16 -32.29
N GLY A 49 5.53 32.67 -31.31
CA GLY A 49 4.66 33.85 -31.48
C GLY A 49 5.16 35.16 -30.87
N VAL A 50 6.16 35.12 -30.00
CA VAL A 50 6.62 36.34 -29.28
C VAL A 50 8.01 36.81 -29.72
N MET A 51 8.79 35.99 -30.40
CA MET A 51 10.11 36.41 -30.89
C MET A 51 10.10 37.01 -32.33
N ASN A 52 9.00 36.88 -33.08
CA ASN A 52 8.92 37.45 -34.43
C ASN A 52 8.33 38.86 -34.53
N SER A 53 8.06 39.52 -33.39
CA SER A 53 7.55 40.90 -33.36
C SER A 53 8.60 41.96 -33.01
N MET A 54 9.86 41.58 -32.81
CA MET A 54 10.96 42.52 -32.46
C MET A 54 12.02 42.69 -33.52
N GLU A 55 11.86 42.09 -34.71
CA GLU A 55 12.90 42.16 -35.74
C GLU A 55 12.28 42.60 -37.09
N GLN A 56 11.81 43.87 -37.14
CA GLN A 56 11.67 44.65 -38.36
C GLN A 56 11.32 46.12 -38.07
N ILE A 57 12.31 46.86 -37.60
CA ILE A 57 12.36 48.29 -37.79
C ILE A 57 13.62 48.56 -38.61
N PRO A 58 13.49 48.94 -39.89
CA PRO A 58 14.65 49.30 -40.68
C PRO A 58 15.17 50.66 -40.19
N PRO A 59 16.49 50.85 -40.07
CA PRO A 59 17.07 52.16 -39.87
C PRO A 59 17.10 52.85 -41.25
N ASP A 60 16.92 54.17 -41.21
CA ASP A 60 17.06 55.12 -42.28
C ASP A 60 15.76 55.58 -42.96
N GLU A 61 15.31 56.74 -42.40
CA GLU A 61 14.86 57.88 -43.19
C GLU A 61 14.83 59.12 -42.25
N PHE A 62 16.02 59.69 -42.06
CA PHE A 62 16.10 61.08 -41.64
C PHE A 62 15.98 61.97 -42.88
N GLU A 63 14.75 62.38 -43.24
CA GLU A 63 14.56 63.49 -44.17
C GLU A 63 14.61 64.81 -43.40
N GLN A 64 15.48 65.67 -43.93
CA GLN A 64 15.78 67.01 -43.45
C GLN A 64 14.57 67.91 -43.55
N GLY A 65 14.29 68.58 -42.43
CA GLY A 65 13.20 69.51 -42.33
C GLY A 65 13.37 70.80 -43.13
N GLN A 66 12.32 71.26 -43.74
CA GLN A 66 12.18 72.66 -44.18
C GLN A 66 11.63 73.54 -43.06
N PRO A 67 12.00 74.82 -43.02
CA PRO A 67 11.64 75.71 -41.90
C PRO A 67 10.17 76.12 -41.95
N ALA A 68 9.48 75.99 -40.87
CA ALA A 68 8.10 76.38 -40.67
C ALA A 68 7.91 77.87 -40.53
N GLU A 69 6.99 78.46 -41.29
CA GLU A 69 6.50 79.83 -41.14
C GLU A 69 5.78 80.08 -39.79
N PRO A 70 5.80 81.27 -39.25
CA PRO A 70 5.22 81.56 -37.93
C PRO A 70 3.70 81.59 -37.98
N MET A 71 3.05 80.70 -37.30
CA MET A 71 1.61 80.69 -37.09
C MET A 71 1.21 81.72 -36.03
N ARG A 72 0.26 82.58 -36.42
CA ARG A 72 -0.41 83.56 -35.59
C ARG A 72 -1.05 82.94 -34.36
N GLU A 73 -0.74 83.55 -33.19
CA GLU A 73 -1.48 83.29 -31.94
C GLU A 73 -2.99 83.57 -32.10
N ARG A 74 -3.78 82.51 -32.02
CA ARG A 74 -5.18 82.58 -31.65
C ARG A 74 -5.32 82.38 -30.15
N ARG A 75 -5.45 83.48 -29.39
CA ARG A 75 -5.98 83.45 -28.03
C ARG A 75 -7.41 82.93 -28.09
N GLY A 76 -7.65 81.67 -27.68
CA GLY A 76 -8.95 81.07 -27.50
C GLY A 76 -8.98 80.39 -26.15
N GLY A 77 -9.76 80.93 -25.22
CA GLY A 77 -9.93 80.42 -23.87
C GLY A 77 -10.45 78.99 -23.84
N GLY A 78 -9.73 78.08 -23.26
CA GLY A 78 -10.02 76.67 -23.11
C GLY A 78 -9.27 76.05 -21.90
N GLY A 79 -8.88 76.89 -20.91
CA GLY A 79 -8.08 76.45 -19.75
C GLY A 79 -8.84 75.64 -18.68
N GLY A 80 -10.16 75.38 -18.85
CA GLY A 80 -10.97 74.70 -17.85
C GLY A 80 -11.00 73.19 -17.98
N ILE A 81 -11.11 72.68 -19.20
CA ILE A 81 -11.34 71.23 -19.44
C ILE A 81 -10.08 70.41 -19.19
N TRP A 82 -8.92 70.89 -19.59
CA TRP A 82 -7.63 70.20 -19.38
C TRP A 82 -7.21 70.12 -17.91
N ARG A 83 -7.56 71.13 -17.10
CA ARG A 83 -7.33 71.08 -15.64
C ARG A 83 -8.22 70.10 -14.91
N THR A 84 -9.45 69.93 -15.38
CA THR A 84 -10.43 68.98 -14.82
C THR A 84 -10.07 67.54 -15.26
N VAL A 85 -9.71 67.34 -16.54
CA VAL A 85 -9.23 66.04 -17.04
C VAL A 85 -7.96 65.59 -16.37
N GLY A 86 -6.99 66.50 -16.10
CA GLY A 86 -5.78 66.17 -15.34
C GLY A 86 -6.03 65.89 -13.86
N ARG A 87 -7.03 66.50 -13.26
CA ARG A 87 -7.33 66.33 -11.83
C ARG A 87 -8.14 65.06 -11.50
N ILE A 88 -8.96 64.55 -12.44
CA ILE A 88 -9.79 63.36 -12.23
C ILE A 88 -9.28 62.18 -13.09
N GLY A 89 -8.82 62.42 -14.31
CA GLY A 89 -8.40 61.37 -15.22
C GLY A 89 -7.10 60.65 -14.78
N VAL A 90 -6.12 61.41 -14.26
CA VAL A 90 -4.86 60.80 -13.77
C VAL A 90 -5.10 59.90 -12.55
N PRO A 91 -5.83 60.31 -11.49
CA PRO A 91 -6.17 59.42 -10.38
C PRO A 91 -6.98 58.18 -10.80
N VAL A 92 -7.90 58.33 -11.72
CA VAL A 92 -8.71 57.18 -12.24
C VAL A 92 -7.83 56.19 -13.01
N LEU A 93 -6.95 56.66 -13.89
CA LEU A 93 -5.98 55.81 -14.58
C LEU A 93 -5.02 55.13 -13.62
N LEU A 94 -4.55 55.83 -12.59
CA LEU A 94 -3.71 55.21 -11.54
C LEU A 94 -4.49 54.16 -10.74
N ALA A 95 -5.74 54.42 -10.41
CA ALA A 95 -6.58 53.43 -9.71
C ALA A 95 -6.83 52.17 -10.57
N ILE A 96 -7.08 52.33 -11.87
CA ILE A 96 -7.22 51.22 -12.82
C ILE A 96 -5.88 50.45 -12.94
N ALA A 97 -4.77 51.15 -13.07
CA ALA A 97 -3.45 50.52 -13.13
C ALA A 97 -3.11 49.76 -11.83
N LEU A 98 -3.44 50.30 -10.67
CA LEU A 98 -3.30 49.65 -9.36
C LEU A 98 -4.20 48.41 -9.24
N ALA A 99 -5.47 48.51 -9.68
CA ALA A 99 -6.38 47.37 -9.68
C ALA A 99 -5.88 46.26 -10.63
N ALA A 100 -5.44 46.62 -11.83
CA ALA A 100 -4.86 45.68 -12.78
C ALA A 100 -3.59 44.99 -12.24
N THR A 101 -2.72 45.75 -11.57
CA THR A 101 -1.50 45.20 -10.95
C THR A 101 -1.83 44.29 -9.76
N ALA A 102 -2.84 44.63 -8.98
CA ALA A 102 -3.30 43.80 -7.88
C ALA A 102 -3.90 42.48 -8.39
N MET A 103 -4.78 42.53 -9.41
CA MET A 103 -5.35 41.33 -10.03
C MET A 103 -4.27 40.47 -10.69
N TRP A 104 -3.30 41.07 -11.37
CA TRP A 104 -2.16 40.35 -11.94
C TRP A 104 -1.29 39.71 -10.82
N GLY A 105 -1.06 40.44 -9.74
CA GLY A 105 -0.31 39.96 -8.58
C GLY A 105 -1.00 38.77 -7.88
N ASP A 106 -2.32 38.81 -7.73
CA ASP A 106 -3.10 37.70 -7.18
C ASP A 106 -3.05 36.48 -8.10
N GLY A 107 -3.16 36.65 -9.42
CA GLY A 107 -2.99 35.59 -10.40
C GLY A 107 -1.60 34.93 -10.33
N GLN A 108 -0.54 35.72 -10.16
CA GLN A 108 0.83 35.21 -10.01
C GLN A 108 1.02 34.45 -8.68
N ARG A 109 0.40 34.92 -7.59
CA ARG A 109 0.42 34.22 -6.31
C ARG A 109 -0.29 32.87 -6.41
N ALA A 110 -1.47 32.81 -6.99
CA ALA A 110 -2.22 31.56 -7.17
C ALA A 110 -1.44 30.54 -8.01
N LEU A 111 -0.75 30.99 -9.07
CA LEU A 111 0.13 30.14 -9.88
C LEU A 111 1.33 29.65 -9.05
N ALA A 112 1.97 30.53 -8.31
CA ALA A 112 3.12 30.16 -7.46
C ALA A 112 2.73 29.18 -6.35
N GLU A 113 1.57 29.37 -5.73
CA GLU A 113 1.01 28.43 -4.76
C GLU A 113 0.69 27.07 -5.39
N GLY A 114 0.11 27.05 -6.59
CA GLY A 114 -0.13 25.81 -7.35
C GLY A 114 1.15 25.04 -7.68
N TYR A 115 2.20 25.73 -8.13
CA TYR A 115 3.51 25.11 -8.37
C TYR A 115 4.15 24.60 -7.09
N LYS A 116 4.05 25.37 -6.00
CA LYS A 116 4.55 24.97 -4.68
C LYS A 116 3.87 23.68 -4.22
N GLN A 117 2.54 23.64 -4.24
CA GLN A 117 1.77 22.47 -3.83
C GLN A 117 2.10 21.24 -4.72
N GLY A 118 2.24 21.44 -6.02
CA GLY A 118 2.66 20.37 -6.93
C GLY A 118 4.03 19.80 -6.59
N SER A 119 5.00 20.68 -6.29
CA SER A 119 6.35 20.26 -5.88
C SER A 119 6.33 19.56 -4.52
N GLU A 120 5.61 20.09 -3.54
CA GLU A 120 5.46 19.48 -2.22
C GLU A 120 4.86 18.07 -2.29
N ASN A 121 3.84 17.87 -3.13
CA ASN A 121 3.24 16.55 -3.36
C ASN A 121 4.23 15.58 -4.02
N MET A 122 5.05 16.05 -4.98
CA MET A 122 6.07 15.23 -5.60
C MET A 122 7.14 14.79 -4.60
N TYR A 123 7.61 15.69 -3.73
CA TYR A 123 8.59 15.35 -2.70
C TYR A 123 8.02 14.42 -1.65
N ARG A 124 6.77 14.63 -1.23
CA ARG A 124 6.06 13.73 -0.32
C ARG A 124 5.99 12.32 -0.90
N ARG A 125 5.57 12.21 -2.15
CA ARG A 125 5.50 10.92 -2.84
C ARG A 125 6.87 10.25 -2.92
N ALA A 126 7.91 10.98 -3.37
CA ALA A 126 9.26 10.44 -3.46
C ALA A 126 9.79 9.96 -2.10
N PHE A 127 9.49 10.69 -1.02
CA PHE A 127 9.89 10.30 0.34
C PHE A 127 9.12 9.06 0.82
N THR A 128 7.81 8.98 0.57
CA THR A 128 7.00 7.80 0.93
C THR A 128 7.49 6.56 0.20
N GLU A 129 7.69 6.65 -1.12
CA GLU A 129 8.23 5.54 -1.92
C GLU A 129 9.65 5.14 -1.47
N LEU A 130 10.48 6.10 -1.00
CA LEU A 130 11.79 5.81 -0.42
C LEU A 130 11.68 5.00 0.89
N CYS A 131 10.73 5.35 1.76
CA CYS A 131 10.47 4.59 2.99
C CYS A 131 10.05 3.15 2.68
N ASP A 132 9.16 2.97 1.70
CA ASP A 132 8.68 1.66 1.26
C ASP A 132 9.84 0.82 0.66
N ASP A 133 10.65 1.40 -0.22
CA ASP A 133 11.79 0.70 -0.83
C ASP A 133 12.87 0.34 0.21
N MET A 134 13.09 1.18 1.21
CA MET A 134 14.01 0.86 2.32
C MET A 134 13.47 -0.28 3.21
N SER A 135 12.17 -0.33 3.45
CA SER A 135 11.51 -1.42 4.20
C SER A 135 11.57 -2.73 3.40
N ASN A 136 11.32 -2.67 2.10
CA ASN A 136 11.46 -3.83 1.21
C ASN A 136 12.91 -4.32 1.12
N MET A 137 13.89 -3.41 1.11
CA MET A 137 15.32 -3.75 1.12
C MET A 137 15.72 -4.43 2.43
N GLN A 138 15.25 -3.94 3.57
CA GLN A 138 15.43 -4.59 4.87
C GLN A 138 14.87 -6.01 4.85
N THR A 139 13.64 -6.19 4.36
CA THR A 139 12.99 -7.50 4.24
C THR A 139 13.79 -8.44 3.33
N ALA A 140 14.26 -7.98 2.19
CA ALA A 140 15.06 -8.78 1.26
C ALA A 140 16.43 -9.18 1.88
N LEU A 141 17.10 -8.26 2.58
CA LEU A 141 18.34 -8.55 3.33
C LEU A 141 18.09 -9.59 4.43
N GLY A 142 16.96 -9.47 5.16
CA GLY A 142 16.56 -10.45 6.17
C GLY A 142 16.39 -11.85 5.58
N LYS A 143 15.62 -11.98 4.51
CA LYS A 143 15.43 -13.25 3.78
C LYS A 143 16.76 -13.82 3.25
N LEU A 144 17.66 -12.95 2.77
CA LEU A 144 18.96 -13.35 2.25
C LEU A 144 19.83 -14.05 3.32
N ARG A 145 19.71 -13.68 4.59
CA ARG A 145 20.42 -14.30 5.73
C ARG A 145 20.03 -15.77 5.91
N VAL A 146 18.80 -16.14 5.56
CA VAL A 146 18.26 -17.50 5.74
C VAL A 146 18.03 -18.24 4.42
N ALA A 147 18.41 -17.65 3.28
CA ALA A 147 18.32 -18.31 1.99
C ALA A 147 19.31 -19.47 1.92
N GLY A 148 18.80 -20.70 1.74
CA GLY A 148 19.57 -21.94 1.66
C GLY A 148 19.89 -22.37 0.23
N SER A 149 19.11 -21.93 -0.77
CA SER A 149 19.32 -22.28 -2.18
C SER A 149 19.99 -21.18 -2.98
N GLY A 150 20.87 -21.57 -3.92
CA GLY A 150 21.51 -20.61 -4.84
C GLY A 150 20.51 -19.85 -5.69
N GLY A 151 19.38 -20.46 -6.08
CA GLY A 151 18.34 -19.82 -6.87
C GLY A 151 17.64 -18.70 -6.11
N GLN A 152 17.16 -18.98 -4.91
CA GLN A 152 16.49 -17.99 -4.05
C GLN A 152 17.45 -16.88 -3.63
N TYR A 153 18.68 -17.25 -3.31
CA TYR A 153 19.75 -16.30 -3.01
C TYR A 153 19.97 -15.29 -4.13
N MET A 154 20.04 -15.76 -5.39
CA MET A 154 20.22 -14.89 -6.57
C MET A 154 19.03 -13.95 -6.80
N LEU A 155 17.80 -14.43 -6.62
CA LEU A 155 16.60 -13.60 -6.76
C LEU A 155 16.58 -12.46 -5.73
N LEU A 156 16.90 -12.78 -4.48
CA LEU A 156 16.98 -11.77 -3.40
C LEU A 156 18.09 -10.75 -3.65
N LEU A 157 19.25 -11.17 -4.16
CA LEU A 157 20.33 -10.25 -4.53
C LEU A 157 19.96 -9.32 -5.67
N ASP A 158 19.21 -9.80 -6.67
CA ASP A 158 18.68 -9.00 -7.77
C ASP A 158 17.67 -7.96 -7.26
N ASP A 159 16.76 -8.37 -6.37
CA ASP A 159 15.81 -7.46 -5.71
C ASP A 159 16.52 -6.37 -4.91
N ILE A 160 17.53 -6.71 -4.10
CA ILE A 160 18.31 -5.74 -3.33
C ILE A 160 19.03 -4.76 -4.25
N TRP A 161 19.63 -5.25 -5.34
CA TRP A 161 20.29 -4.37 -6.33
C TRP A 161 19.30 -3.42 -7.00
N ARG A 162 18.12 -3.91 -7.41
CA ARG A 162 17.04 -3.11 -7.99
C ARG A 162 16.52 -2.05 -7.04
N LEU A 163 16.23 -2.42 -5.78
CA LEU A 163 15.78 -1.51 -4.72
C LEU A 163 16.82 -0.43 -4.42
N SER A 164 18.11 -0.78 -4.39
CA SER A 164 19.20 0.20 -4.26
C SER A 164 19.14 1.26 -5.35
N GLY A 165 19.00 0.86 -6.62
CA GLY A 165 18.86 1.79 -7.74
C GLY A 165 17.61 2.68 -7.65
N SER A 166 16.49 2.11 -7.18
CA SER A 166 15.24 2.84 -6.95
C SER A 166 15.40 3.89 -5.84
N CYS A 167 15.93 3.52 -4.69
CA CYS A 167 16.20 4.46 -3.60
C CYS A 167 17.08 5.64 -4.05
N VAL A 168 18.15 5.39 -4.81
CA VAL A 168 19.02 6.45 -5.36
C VAL A 168 18.21 7.39 -6.26
N SER A 169 17.35 6.85 -7.12
CA SER A 169 16.49 7.62 -8.01
C SER A 169 15.49 8.49 -7.22
N LEU A 170 14.89 7.94 -6.17
CA LEU A 170 13.93 8.65 -5.31
C LEU A 170 14.62 9.78 -4.52
N MET A 171 15.78 9.51 -3.94
CA MET A 171 16.57 10.53 -3.24
C MET A 171 16.95 11.69 -4.16
N SER A 172 17.25 11.41 -5.44
CA SER A 172 17.58 12.47 -6.41
C SER A 172 16.41 13.41 -6.75
N GLN A 173 15.18 13.02 -6.46
CA GLN A 173 13.99 13.84 -6.66
C GLN A 173 13.73 14.81 -5.50
N ILE A 174 14.35 14.59 -4.35
CA ILE A 174 14.22 15.46 -3.18
C ILE A 174 15.38 16.44 -3.17
N PRO A 175 15.13 17.76 -3.15
CA PRO A 175 16.20 18.75 -3.14
C PRO A 175 17.08 18.63 -1.89
N SER A 176 18.39 18.74 -2.05
CA SER A 176 19.36 18.72 -0.95
C SER A 176 19.16 19.86 0.07
N SER A 177 18.45 20.92 -0.32
CA SER A 177 18.02 21.98 0.61
C SER A 177 16.89 21.57 1.55
N HIS A 178 16.25 20.42 1.31
CA HIS A 178 15.15 19.92 2.13
C HIS A 178 15.61 18.82 3.07
N ILE A 179 16.52 17.96 2.63
CA ILE A 179 17.11 16.88 3.41
C ILE A 179 18.50 16.57 2.86
N ASP A 180 19.46 16.34 3.74
CA ASP A 180 20.77 15.81 3.33
C ASP A 180 20.68 14.28 3.19
N THR A 181 20.74 13.79 1.96
CA THR A 181 20.69 12.37 1.62
C THR A 181 22.05 11.79 1.28
N ALA A 182 23.15 12.51 1.42
CA ALA A 182 24.48 12.09 0.93
C ALA A 182 24.95 10.79 1.59
N GLU A 183 24.81 10.68 2.91
CA GLU A 183 25.22 9.49 3.65
C GLU A 183 24.29 8.31 3.37
N LEU A 184 22.97 8.52 3.35
CA LEU A 184 21.98 7.52 2.99
C LEU A 184 22.24 7.01 1.57
N ASN A 185 22.47 7.90 0.63
CA ASN A 185 22.79 7.53 -0.76
C ASN A 185 24.06 6.67 -0.82
N SER A 186 25.13 7.04 -0.10
CA SER A 186 26.36 6.26 -0.03
C SER A 186 26.14 4.88 0.58
N PHE A 187 25.29 4.78 1.60
CA PHE A 187 24.93 3.52 2.25
C PHE A 187 24.17 2.61 1.29
N VAL A 188 23.12 3.13 0.65
CA VAL A 188 22.27 2.38 -0.30
C VAL A 188 23.06 1.89 -1.50
N VAL A 189 23.95 2.73 -2.07
CA VAL A 189 24.85 2.33 -3.17
C VAL A 189 25.76 1.17 -2.73
N ARG A 190 26.34 1.24 -1.53
CA ARG A 190 27.18 0.14 -1.01
C ARG A 190 26.41 -1.17 -0.86
N ILE A 191 25.15 -1.14 -0.41
CA ILE A 191 24.30 -2.33 -0.37
C ILE A 191 24.14 -2.92 -1.76
N GLY A 192 23.79 -2.09 -2.77
CA GLY A 192 23.65 -2.55 -4.14
C GLY A 192 24.93 -3.13 -4.74
N ASP A 193 26.07 -2.49 -4.50
CA ASP A 193 27.38 -2.99 -4.95
C ASP A 193 27.75 -4.32 -4.26
N TYR A 194 27.44 -4.45 -2.97
CA TYR A 194 27.67 -5.68 -2.21
C TYR A 194 26.78 -6.81 -2.72
N ALA A 195 25.48 -6.56 -2.93
CA ALA A 195 24.58 -7.54 -3.53
C ALA A 195 25.10 -8.02 -4.89
N ARG A 196 25.59 -7.10 -5.72
CA ARG A 196 26.20 -7.45 -7.02
C ARG A 196 27.49 -8.25 -6.88
N ALA A 197 28.32 -7.97 -5.86
CA ALA A 197 29.52 -8.74 -5.61
C ALA A 197 29.19 -10.18 -5.17
N LEU A 198 28.21 -10.36 -4.28
CA LEU A 198 27.71 -11.67 -3.85
C LEU A 198 27.07 -12.44 -5.02
N SER A 199 26.32 -11.76 -5.89
CA SER A 199 25.75 -12.36 -7.11
C SER A 199 26.86 -12.96 -8.00
N LYS A 200 27.99 -12.26 -8.17
CA LYS A 200 29.13 -12.77 -8.94
C LYS A 200 29.78 -13.98 -8.28
N LYS A 201 29.90 -14.00 -6.95
CA LYS A 201 30.39 -15.18 -6.20
C LYS A 201 29.46 -16.38 -6.45
N ALA A 202 28.14 -16.18 -6.29
CA ALA A 202 27.16 -17.23 -6.50
C ALA A 202 27.14 -17.77 -7.95
N LEU A 203 27.33 -16.91 -8.96
CA LEU A 203 27.45 -17.32 -10.36
C LEU A 203 28.72 -18.12 -10.67
N ASN A 204 29.76 -17.97 -9.87
CA ASN A 204 31.02 -18.72 -9.98
C ASN A 204 31.04 -19.99 -9.10
N ASP A 205 29.90 -20.38 -8.52
CA ASP A 205 29.79 -21.47 -7.55
C ASP A 205 30.72 -21.29 -6.32
N GLU A 206 31.04 -20.06 -5.94
CA GLU A 206 31.80 -19.73 -4.76
C GLU A 206 30.89 -19.74 -3.54
N GLU A 207 31.25 -20.48 -2.49
CA GLU A 207 30.48 -20.54 -1.24
C GLU A 207 30.58 -19.21 -0.47
N ARG A 208 29.54 -18.88 0.30
CA ARG A 208 29.56 -17.77 1.25
C ARG A 208 30.59 -18.00 2.33
N THR A 209 31.35 -16.98 2.64
CA THR A 209 32.33 -17.00 3.73
C THR A 209 31.70 -16.51 5.04
N ALA A 210 32.32 -16.80 6.18
CA ALA A 210 31.91 -16.24 7.46
C ALA A 210 31.98 -14.70 7.48
N GLU A 211 32.89 -14.09 6.71
CA GLU A 211 33.00 -12.64 6.54
C GLU A 211 31.78 -12.08 5.75
N ASP A 212 31.34 -12.81 4.72
CA ASP A 212 30.13 -12.43 3.98
C ASP A 212 28.88 -12.45 4.89
N GLU A 213 28.75 -13.45 5.77
CA GLU A 213 27.65 -13.55 6.74
C GLU A 213 27.67 -12.41 7.79
N GLU A 214 28.85 -12.08 8.31
CA GLU A 214 29.04 -10.97 9.24
C GLU A 214 28.68 -9.63 8.58
N GLN A 215 29.16 -9.38 7.36
CA GLN A 215 28.85 -8.17 6.60
C GLN A 215 27.37 -8.08 6.26
N LEU A 216 26.74 -9.18 5.86
CA LEU A 216 25.31 -9.22 5.56
C LEU A 216 24.46 -8.88 6.79
N THR A 217 24.82 -9.43 7.96
CA THR A 217 24.15 -9.12 9.22
C THR A 217 24.32 -7.64 9.59
N ALA A 218 25.53 -7.09 9.47
CA ALA A 218 25.77 -5.67 9.75
C ALA A 218 24.99 -4.72 8.80
N LEU A 219 24.86 -5.10 7.51
CA LEU A 219 24.05 -4.35 6.54
C LEU A 219 22.57 -4.43 6.86
N TYR A 220 22.06 -5.61 7.23
CA TYR A 220 20.68 -5.80 7.68
C TYR A 220 20.35 -4.92 8.88
N ASP A 221 21.17 -4.98 9.95
CA ASP A 221 20.97 -4.19 11.18
C ASP A 221 20.97 -2.68 10.89
N SER A 222 21.88 -2.24 10.03
CA SER A 222 21.95 -0.83 9.64
C SER A 222 20.74 -0.41 8.80
N CYS A 223 20.31 -1.26 7.85
CA CYS A 223 19.14 -1.02 7.04
C CYS A 223 17.87 -0.97 7.90
N ALA A 224 17.73 -1.87 8.88
CA ALA A 224 16.62 -1.92 9.81
C ALA A 224 16.49 -0.64 10.66
N ARG A 225 17.62 -0.11 11.14
CA ARG A 225 17.61 1.18 11.87
C ARG A 225 17.18 2.35 11.00
N ILE A 226 17.74 2.43 9.79
CA ILE A 226 17.43 3.52 8.85
C ILE A 226 15.98 3.44 8.39
N SER A 227 15.51 2.24 8.04
CA SER A 227 14.11 2.02 7.64
C SER A 227 13.14 2.46 8.73
N ARG A 228 13.40 2.09 9.98
CA ARG A 228 12.61 2.52 11.13
C ARG A 228 12.58 4.04 11.27
N GLU A 229 13.73 4.70 11.25
CA GLU A 229 13.81 6.16 11.37
C GLU A 229 13.05 6.89 10.27
N LEU A 230 13.16 6.42 9.00
CA LEU A 230 12.42 6.99 7.89
C LEU A 230 10.91 6.84 8.06
N ASN A 231 10.44 5.66 8.51
CA ASN A 231 9.04 5.39 8.77
C ASN A 231 8.51 6.21 9.97
N ASP A 232 9.30 6.38 11.03
CA ASP A 232 8.95 7.22 12.17
C ASP A 232 8.70 8.68 11.72
N ARG A 233 9.60 9.23 10.90
CA ARG A 233 9.43 10.57 10.32
C ARG A 233 8.17 10.66 9.44
N LEU A 234 7.92 9.67 8.61
CA LEU A 234 6.73 9.61 7.77
C LEU A 234 5.45 9.59 8.63
N SER A 235 5.44 8.81 9.72
CA SER A 235 4.28 8.64 10.60
C SER A 235 3.89 9.93 11.32
N ILE A 236 4.86 10.74 11.74
CA ILE A 236 4.61 12.05 12.38
C ILE A 236 4.40 13.19 11.37
N GLY A 237 4.43 12.88 10.06
CA GLY A 237 4.26 13.87 8.98
C GLY A 237 5.49 14.75 8.75
N ASP A 238 6.66 14.39 9.28
CA ASP A 238 7.95 15.06 9.04
C ASP A 238 8.52 14.66 7.67
N VAL A 239 7.89 15.18 6.63
CA VAL A 239 8.23 14.91 5.23
C VAL A 239 8.93 16.11 4.64
N PRO A 240 10.03 15.96 3.89
CA PRO A 240 10.85 17.04 3.34
C PRO A 240 10.15 17.77 2.18
N THR A 241 9.01 18.44 2.46
CA THR A 241 8.18 19.12 1.45
C THR A 241 8.57 20.58 1.23
N ALA A 242 9.32 21.20 2.15
CA ALA A 242 9.72 22.60 2.05
C ALA A 242 11.20 22.78 2.34
N ALA A 243 11.83 23.76 1.68
CA ALA A 243 13.19 24.17 2.01
C ALA A 243 13.25 24.70 3.43
N VAL A 244 14.21 24.24 4.21
CA VAL A 244 14.51 24.78 5.54
C VAL A 244 15.10 26.17 5.35
N THR A 245 14.30 27.20 5.59
CA THR A 245 14.69 28.59 5.35
C THR A 245 15.42 29.26 6.53
N ASN A 246 15.54 28.59 7.69
CA ASN A 246 16.26 29.13 8.85
C ASN A 246 16.93 28.01 9.64
N GLU A 247 18.24 28.16 9.85
CA GLU A 247 19.13 27.65 10.93
C GLU A 247 18.72 26.38 11.71
N GLY A 248 18.00 25.50 11.12
CA GLY A 248 17.69 24.16 11.55
C GLY A 248 17.92 23.27 10.36
N TYR A 249 19.18 23.20 9.89
CA TYR A 249 19.60 22.07 9.09
C TYR A 249 19.16 20.83 9.88
N TYR A 250 18.44 19.92 9.27
CA TYR A 250 18.47 18.55 9.71
C TYR A 250 19.95 18.15 9.69
N GLU A 251 20.67 18.44 10.77
CA GLU A 251 21.92 17.76 11.06
C GLU A 251 21.57 16.31 10.87
N SER A 252 22.26 15.68 9.90
CA SER A 252 21.88 14.39 9.41
C SER A 252 21.64 13.50 10.63
N ALA A 253 20.39 13.13 10.88
CA ALA A 253 20.02 12.24 11.97
C ALA A 253 20.70 10.88 11.84
N TYR A 254 21.45 10.71 10.76
CA TYR A 254 22.29 9.55 10.45
C TYR A 254 23.72 9.65 11.01
N ALA A 255 24.17 10.83 11.49
CA ALA A 255 25.53 11.05 11.98
C ALA A 255 25.66 10.97 13.50
N ASP A 256 24.62 11.25 14.24
CA ASP A 256 24.63 11.22 15.70
C ASP A 256 23.73 10.11 16.22
N GLU A 257 24.41 9.11 16.88
CA GLU A 257 23.86 8.16 17.85
C GLU A 257 22.33 8.06 17.85
N VAL A 258 21.80 7.04 17.17
CA VAL A 258 20.43 6.59 17.38
C VAL A 258 20.24 6.36 18.87
N LYS A 259 19.75 7.38 19.55
CA LYS A 259 19.22 7.25 20.90
C LYS A 259 17.99 6.40 20.78
N GLN A 260 18.06 5.20 21.37
CA GLN A 260 16.92 4.36 21.64
C GLN A 260 15.73 5.21 22.08
N SER A 261 14.69 5.27 21.26
CA SER A 261 13.36 5.61 21.73
C SER A 261 12.48 4.38 21.62
N ASP A 262 12.00 3.94 22.78
CA ASP A 262 11.06 2.82 22.95
C ASP A 262 9.62 3.27 22.62
N ASP A 263 9.31 3.62 21.36
CA ASP A 263 7.93 3.84 20.94
C ASP A 263 7.82 3.52 19.45
N ILE A 264 7.44 2.27 19.17
CA ILE A 264 7.13 1.78 17.84
C ILE A 264 5.61 1.77 17.69
N ASP A 265 5.03 2.88 17.25
CA ASP A 265 3.63 2.89 16.85
C ASP A 265 3.46 3.43 15.45
N LYS A 266 2.89 2.60 14.60
CA LYS A 266 2.30 2.80 13.27
C LYS A 266 3.18 2.51 12.08
N PHE A 267 3.19 1.22 11.72
CA PHE A 267 3.50 0.83 10.35
C PHE A 267 2.43 1.35 9.39
N PRO A 268 2.81 1.82 8.18
CA PRO A 268 1.84 1.97 7.12
C PRO A 268 1.19 0.60 6.90
N THR A 269 -0.11 0.61 6.72
CA THR A 269 -0.95 -0.57 6.54
C THR A 269 -0.46 -1.34 5.33
N LEU A 270 0.44 -2.28 5.53
CA LEU A 270 0.61 -3.38 4.61
C LEU A 270 -0.60 -4.28 4.85
N ILE A 271 -1.64 -4.09 4.05
CA ILE A 271 -2.78 -5.00 4.02
C ILE A 271 -2.26 -6.27 3.35
N TYR A 272 -1.60 -7.10 4.13
CA TYR A 272 -1.25 -8.45 3.70
C TYR A 272 -2.14 -9.43 4.43
N ASP A 273 -3.14 -9.88 3.72
CA ASP A 273 -3.96 -11.03 4.04
C ASP A 273 -3.19 -12.36 4.06
N GLY A 274 -1.92 -12.32 4.43
CA GLY A 274 -0.99 -13.41 4.24
C GLY A 274 -0.45 -13.47 2.80
N PRO A 275 0.66 -14.17 2.57
CA PRO A 275 1.40 -14.14 1.32
C PRO A 275 0.65 -14.63 0.09
N PHE A 276 -0.55 -15.16 0.24
CA PHE A 276 -1.28 -15.86 -0.81
C PHE A 276 -2.69 -15.32 -1.08
N SER A 277 -3.05 -14.14 -0.58
CA SER A 277 -4.43 -13.63 -0.65
C SER A 277 -4.76 -12.82 -1.90
N GLU A 278 -3.79 -12.44 -2.73
CA GLU A 278 -4.02 -11.61 -3.90
C GLU A 278 -4.41 -12.43 -5.13
N SER A 279 -5.49 -12.05 -5.77
CA SER A 279 -5.95 -12.40 -7.14
C SER A 279 -7.26 -13.19 -7.27
N SER A 280 -8.35 -12.73 -6.65
CA SER A 280 -9.65 -13.41 -6.78
C SER A 280 -10.53 -12.98 -7.97
N GLU A 281 -10.25 -11.89 -8.67
CA GLU A 281 -11.25 -11.23 -9.53
C GLU A 281 -11.53 -11.84 -10.91
N LYS A 282 -10.76 -12.82 -11.39
CA LYS A 282 -10.98 -13.46 -12.72
C LYS A 282 -11.03 -14.98 -12.68
N ARG A 283 -11.35 -15.59 -11.55
CA ARG A 283 -11.34 -17.06 -11.40
C ARG A 283 -12.75 -17.64 -11.41
N GLU A 284 -12.89 -18.80 -11.99
CA GLU A 284 -14.05 -19.65 -11.75
C GLU A 284 -14.09 -20.06 -10.26
N ALA A 285 -15.24 -19.86 -9.60
CA ALA A 285 -15.40 -20.25 -8.21
C ALA A 285 -15.55 -21.78 -8.09
N LYS A 286 -14.46 -22.44 -7.76
CA LYS A 286 -14.35 -23.92 -7.70
C LYS A 286 -14.96 -24.49 -6.42
N GLY A 287 -14.92 -23.78 -5.30
CA GLY A 287 -15.40 -24.20 -3.99
C GLY A 287 -16.91 -24.09 -3.78
N LEU A 288 -17.65 -23.63 -4.79
CA LEU A 288 -19.11 -23.62 -4.77
C LEU A 288 -19.66 -25.05 -4.94
N GLY A 289 -20.73 -25.36 -4.22
CA GLY A 289 -21.49 -26.62 -4.43
C GLY A 289 -22.19 -26.64 -5.80
N THR A 290 -22.88 -27.76 -6.07
CA THR A 290 -23.59 -27.95 -7.33
C THR A 290 -25.06 -27.53 -7.27
N ASP A 291 -25.66 -27.58 -6.09
CA ASP A 291 -27.10 -27.41 -5.88
C ASP A 291 -27.45 -25.92 -5.80
N GLU A 292 -28.49 -25.51 -6.49
CA GLU A 292 -29.01 -24.16 -6.35
C GLU A 292 -29.86 -24.04 -5.08
N VAL A 293 -29.68 -22.91 -4.37
CA VAL A 293 -30.36 -22.58 -3.13
C VAL A 293 -31.28 -21.41 -3.36
N ASP A 294 -32.56 -21.58 -2.99
CA ASP A 294 -33.51 -20.49 -3.05
C ASP A 294 -33.31 -19.46 -1.93
N ARG A 295 -33.94 -18.31 -2.10
CA ARG A 295 -33.79 -17.17 -1.18
C ARG A 295 -34.27 -17.48 0.25
N GLU A 296 -35.27 -18.33 0.43
CA GLU A 296 -35.81 -18.70 1.74
C GLU A 296 -34.80 -19.59 2.50
N THR A 297 -34.23 -20.57 1.83
CA THR A 297 -33.18 -21.43 2.37
C THR A 297 -31.90 -20.63 2.69
N ALA A 298 -31.54 -19.70 1.82
CA ALA A 298 -30.40 -18.80 2.05
C ALA A 298 -30.63 -17.90 3.27
N ARG A 299 -31.85 -17.35 3.45
CA ARG A 299 -32.22 -16.57 4.64
C ARG A 299 -32.10 -17.40 5.92
N ALA A 300 -32.64 -18.63 5.92
CA ALA A 300 -32.54 -19.51 7.07
C ALA A 300 -31.08 -19.83 7.43
N THR A 301 -30.20 -19.93 6.43
CA THR A 301 -28.76 -20.09 6.62
C THR A 301 -28.15 -18.81 7.24
N ALA A 302 -28.52 -17.64 6.73
CA ALA A 302 -28.07 -16.35 7.27
C ALA A 302 -28.47 -16.16 8.75
N GLU A 303 -29.73 -16.44 9.07
CA GLU A 303 -30.25 -16.38 10.46
C GLU A 303 -29.52 -17.34 11.40
N ARG A 304 -29.24 -18.55 10.94
CA ARG A 304 -28.50 -19.55 11.73
C ARG A 304 -27.05 -19.14 11.98
N LEU A 305 -26.37 -18.54 11.02
CA LEU A 305 -24.95 -18.18 11.11
C LEU A 305 -24.74 -16.90 11.91
N THR A 306 -25.64 -15.93 11.84
CA THR A 306 -25.55 -14.66 12.56
C THR A 306 -26.26 -14.67 13.92
N GLY A 307 -27.08 -15.69 14.19
CA GLY A 307 -27.82 -15.80 15.44
C GLY A 307 -29.01 -14.84 15.57
N THR A 308 -29.42 -14.17 14.49
CA THR A 308 -30.57 -13.27 14.46
C THR A 308 -31.72 -13.84 13.61
N ASP A 309 -32.96 -13.69 14.06
CA ASP A 309 -34.19 -14.05 13.34
C ASP A 309 -34.81 -12.88 12.57
N ARG A 310 -34.10 -11.76 12.48
CA ARG A 310 -34.60 -10.49 11.91
C ARG A 310 -33.99 -10.16 10.54
N MET A 311 -33.45 -11.15 9.82
CA MET A 311 -32.85 -10.94 8.53
C MET A 311 -33.87 -10.45 7.49
N GLN A 312 -33.58 -9.30 6.89
CA GLN A 312 -34.33 -8.68 5.82
C GLN A 312 -33.61 -8.93 4.49
N ASP A 313 -34.39 -8.99 3.43
CA ASP A 313 -33.87 -9.12 2.07
C ASP A 313 -33.21 -7.79 1.66
N ALA A 314 -31.93 -7.84 1.35
CA ALA A 314 -31.14 -6.71 0.83
C ALA A 314 -30.93 -6.78 -0.68
N GLY A 315 -31.40 -7.85 -1.34
CA GLY A 315 -31.28 -8.03 -2.78
C GLY A 315 -30.46 -9.25 -3.17
N GLU A 316 -29.72 -9.11 -4.23
CA GLU A 316 -28.84 -10.15 -4.77
C GLU A 316 -27.63 -9.53 -5.46
N THR A 317 -26.49 -10.19 -5.34
CA THR A 317 -25.27 -9.85 -6.07
C THR A 317 -25.10 -10.81 -7.23
N GLU A 318 -24.86 -10.25 -8.42
CA GLU A 318 -24.51 -10.99 -9.62
C GLU A 318 -22.98 -11.04 -9.75
N GLY A 319 -22.45 -12.06 -10.42
CA GLY A 319 -21.01 -12.19 -10.67
C GLY A 319 -20.55 -13.64 -10.61
N THR A 320 -19.24 -13.85 -10.45
CA THR A 320 -18.64 -15.20 -10.40
C THR A 320 -19.17 -16.00 -9.21
N ILE A 321 -19.42 -15.34 -8.07
CA ILE A 321 -20.12 -15.89 -6.91
C ILE A 321 -21.43 -15.13 -6.77
N ALA A 322 -22.45 -15.56 -7.50
CA ALA A 322 -23.79 -14.99 -7.34
C ALA A 322 -24.36 -15.33 -5.97
N SER A 323 -24.93 -14.36 -5.27
CA SER A 323 -25.41 -14.49 -3.89
C SER A 323 -26.79 -13.89 -3.65
N TRP A 324 -27.43 -14.32 -2.55
CA TRP A 324 -28.55 -13.68 -1.90
C TRP A 324 -28.04 -12.86 -0.73
N ASP A 325 -28.45 -11.60 -0.67
CA ASP A 325 -27.93 -10.65 0.31
C ASP A 325 -29.01 -10.32 1.33
N PHE A 326 -28.62 -10.30 2.61
CA PHE A 326 -29.50 -10.03 3.74
C PHE A 326 -28.86 -9.05 4.70
N THR A 327 -29.71 -8.27 5.37
CA THR A 327 -29.30 -7.35 6.43
C THR A 327 -30.19 -7.50 7.66
N ALA A 328 -29.64 -7.19 8.81
CA ALA A 328 -30.40 -7.05 10.04
C ALA A 328 -29.89 -5.84 10.82
N THR A 329 -30.79 -5.17 11.55
CA THR A 329 -30.43 -4.09 12.47
C THR A 329 -30.86 -4.48 13.88
N ASP A 330 -29.94 -4.42 14.83
CA ASP A 330 -30.22 -4.74 16.23
C ASP A 330 -30.95 -3.59 16.96
N GLU A 331 -31.24 -3.78 18.24
CA GLU A 331 -31.94 -2.79 19.06
C GLU A 331 -31.09 -1.55 19.36
N GLN A 332 -29.79 -1.63 19.18
CA GLN A 332 -28.82 -0.54 19.32
C GLN A 332 -28.57 0.20 18.00
N GLY A 333 -29.21 -0.23 16.89
CA GLY A 333 -29.05 0.36 15.57
C GLY A 333 -27.80 -0.11 14.83
N ARG A 334 -27.11 -1.17 15.30
CA ARG A 334 -25.96 -1.77 14.62
C ARG A 334 -26.46 -2.66 13.50
N GLU A 335 -25.83 -2.53 12.35
CA GLU A 335 -26.17 -3.31 11.16
C GLU A 335 -25.30 -4.56 11.02
N THR A 336 -25.90 -5.63 10.53
CA THR A 336 -25.24 -6.87 10.15
C THR A 336 -25.63 -7.19 8.72
N GLY A 337 -24.65 -7.35 7.84
CA GLY A 337 -24.83 -7.77 6.44
C GLY A 337 -24.27 -9.16 6.23
N ILE A 338 -24.93 -9.97 5.40
CA ILE A 338 -24.48 -11.33 5.04
C ILE A 338 -24.88 -11.67 3.61
N SER A 339 -23.97 -12.32 2.89
CA SER A 339 -24.19 -12.86 1.54
C SER A 339 -24.07 -14.38 1.53
N ILE A 340 -25.08 -15.05 0.98
CA ILE A 340 -25.13 -16.52 0.83
C ILE A 340 -25.10 -16.87 -0.66
N ALA A 341 -24.13 -17.67 -1.07
CA ALA A 341 -23.99 -18.10 -2.46
C ALA A 341 -25.25 -18.81 -2.96
N LYS A 342 -25.75 -18.43 -4.15
CA LYS A 342 -26.90 -19.06 -4.80
C LYS A 342 -26.63 -20.52 -5.14
N ARG A 343 -25.38 -20.85 -5.43
CA ARG A 343 -24.93 -22.21 -5.69
C ARG A 343 -24.18 -22.77 -4.47
N GLY A 344 -24.65 -23.89 -3.94
CA GLY A 344 -24.09 -24.57 -2.77
C GLY A 344 -24.48 -23.98 -1.41
N GLY A 345 -25.12 -22.80 -1.35
CA GLY A 345 -25.66 -22.23 -0.13
C GLY A 345 -24.62 -21.89 0.96
N LYS A 346 -23.33 -21.82 0.60
CA LYS A 346 -22.27 -21.43 1.53
C LYS A 346 -22.28 -19.90 1.73
N ILE A 347 -21.81 -19.49 2.89
CA ILE A 347 -21.57 -18.07 3.13
C ILE A 347 -20.46 -17.56 2.21
N VAL A 348 -20.64 -16.38 1.63
CA VAL A 348 -19.62 -15.65 0.88
C VAL A 348 -18.86 -14.72 1.81
N TRP A 349 -19.59 -13.86 2.49
CA TRP A 349 -19.10 -13.00 3.54
C TRP A 349 -20.22 -12.63 4.53
N PHE A 350 -19.83 -12.23 5.72
CA PHE A 350 -20.72 -11.55 6.64
C PHE A 350 -19.95 -10.55 7.49
N MET A 351 -20.58 -9.45 7.87
CA MET A 351 -19.99 -8.46 8.75
C MET A 351 -21.06 -7.85 9.65
N GLY A 352 -20.79 -7.86 10.94
CA GLY A 352 -21.48 -7.13 11.98
C GLY A 352 -20.55 -6.08 12.59
N SER A 353 -20.94 -5.51 13.70
CA SER A 353 -20.17 -4.48 14.41
C SER A 353 -19.55 -5.06 15.68
N ALA A 354 -18.27 -4.79 15.90
CA ALA A 354 -17.63 -5.05 17.19
C ALA A 354 -18.24 -4.15 18.30
N ALA A 355 -18.10 -4.58 19.53
CA ALA A 355 -18.50 -3.77 20.70
C ALA A 355 -17.69 -2.48 20.84
N GLY A 356 -16.57 -2.39 20.12
CA GLY A 356 -15.58 -1.33 20.21
C GLY A 356 -14.51 -1.67 21.24
N GLY A 357 -13.31 -1.12 21.11
CA GLY A 357 -12.20 -1.42 22.00
C GLY A 357 -10.92 -0.74 21.54
N GLU A 358 -9.89 -0.87 22.34
CA GLU A 358 -8.55 -0.39 22.01
C GLU A 358 -7.87 -1.35 21.02
N ASP A 359 -6.93 -0.83 20.24
CA ASP A 359 -6.05 -1.61 19.39
C ASP A 359 -4.99 -2.27 20.26
N GLN A 360 -5.33 -3.36 20.91
CA GLN A 360 -4.44 -4.08 21.80
C GLN A 360 -4.59 -5.60 21.61
N MET A 361 -3.46 -6.28 21.51
CA MET A 361 -3.42 -7.74 21.45
C MET A 361 -3.93 -8.32 22.80
N PRO A 362 -4.97 -9.18 22.79
CA PRO A 362 -5.46 -9.80 24.01
C PRO A 362 -4.48 -10.84 24.56
N ASP A 363 -4.65 -11.22 25.80
CA ASP A 363 -3.86 -12.28 26.43
C ASP A 363 -4.05 -13.64 25.70
N GLU A 364 -3.08 -14.54 25.85
CA GLU A 364 -3.07 -15.84 25.19
C GLU A 364 -4.34 -16.67 25.46
N ALA A 365 -4.88 -16.60 26.68
CA ALA A 365 -6.10 -17.30 27.03
C ALA A 365 -7.33 -16.76 26.29
N THR A 366 -7.38 -15.46 26.05
CA THR A 366 -8.42 -14.81 25.24
C THR A 366 -8.25 -15.17 23.78
N GLN A 367 -7.03 -15.11 23.25
CA GLN A 367 -6.75 -15.53 21.88
C GLN A 367 -7.19 -16.98 21.60
N GLU A 368 -6.93 -17.89 22.53
CA GLU A 368 -7.35 -19.29 22.37
C GLU A 368 -8.87 -19.45 22.45
N ARG A 369 -9.57 -18.69 23.31
CA ARG A 369 -11.06 -18.68 23.34
C ARG A 369 -11.64 -18.15 22.02
N MET A 370 -11.11 -17.08 21.49
CA MET A 370 -11.53 -16.50 20.20
C MET A 370 -11.32 -17.50 19.07
N LYS A 371 -10.18 -18.16 19.03
CA LYS A 371 -9.86 -19.21 18.05
C LYS A 371 -10.82 -20.39 18.12
N GLN A 372 -11.17 -20.85 19.33
CA GLN A 372 -12.13 -21.93 19.52
C GLN A 372 -13.54 -21.52 19.08
N ALA A 373 -13.98 -20.32 19.44
CA ALA A 373 -15.27 -19.78 18.99
C ALA A 373 -15.37 -19.68 17.47
N ALA A 374 -14.28 -19.23 16.80
CA ALA A 374 -14.20 -19.18 15.35
C ALA A 374 -14.27 -20.58 14.72
N LEU A 375 -13.55 -21.58 15.26
CA LEU A 375 -13.58 -22.96 14.76
C LEU A 375 -14.97 -23.59 14.91
N GLU A 376 -15.64 -23.37 16.03
CA GLU A 376 -17.01 -23.84 16.23
C GLU A 376 -17.98 -23.19 15.24
N TRP A 377 -17.80 -21.91 14.96
CA TRP A 377 -18.61 -21.18 14.00
C TRP A 377 -18.34 -21.67 12.56
N LEU A 378 -17.08 -21.87 12.18
CA LEU A 378 -16.68 -22.43 10.88
C LEU A 378 -17.32 -23.80 10.64
N GLY A 379 -17.33 -24.69 11.64
CA GLY A 379 -18.04 -25.97 11.56
C GLY A 379 -19.54 -25.80 11.33
N LYS A 380 -20.20 -24.82 12.00
CA LYS A 380 -21.62 -24.49 11.74
C LYS A 380 -21.83 -23.93 10.32
N ALA A 381 -20.87 -23.21 9.79
CA ALA A 381 -20.91 -22.63 8.44
C ALA A 381 -20.59 -23.65 7.34
N GLY A 382 -20.19 -24.89 7.70
CA GLY A 382 -19.88 -25.97 6.76
C GLY A 382 -18.44 -25.90 6.22
N PHE A 383 -17.51 -25.33 7.00
CA PHE A 383 -16.09 -25.39 6.76
C PHE A 383 -15.45 -26.31 7.80
N ASP A 384 -15.26 -27.57 7.39
CA ASP A 384 -14.67 -28.60 8.24
C ASP A 384 -13.14 -28.63 8.07
N ASN A 385 -12.44 -29.18 9.06
CA ASN A 385 -10.98 -29.35 9.04
C ASN A 385 -10.21 -28.05 8.78
N MET A 386 -10.58 -27.00 9.50
CA MET A 386 -9.92 -25.71 9.41
C MET A 386 -8.87 -25.56 10.51
N ARG A 387 -7.76 -24.92 10.19
CA ARG A 387 -6.65 -24.64 11.10
C ARG A 387 -6.33 -23.16 11.10
N ALA A 388 -6.21 -22.55 12.28
CA ALA A 388 -5.77 -21.18 12.43
C ALA A 388 -4.31 -21.02 11.97
N THR A 389 -4.04 -19.99 11.16
CA THR A 389 -2.70 -19.69 10.64
C THR A 389 -2.17 -18.38 11.20
N TYR A 390 -2.82 -17.25 10.95
CA TYR A 390 -2.42 -15.91 11.38
C TYR A 390 -3.56 -15.21 12.08
N ALA A 391 -3.23 -14.32 13.02
CA ALA A 391 -4.21 -13.49 13.70
C ALA A 391 -3.71 -12.06 13.86
N GLN A 392 -4.61 -11.10 13.73
CA GLN A 392 -4.40 -9.68 13.97
C GLN A 392 -5.52 -9.14 14.85
N TYR A 393 -5.22 -8.13 15.68
CA TYR A 393 -6.15 -7.58 16.66
C TYR A 393 -6.20 -6.07 16.53
N TYR A 394 -7.37 -5.51 16.23
CA TYR A 394 -7.60 -4.08 16.11
C TYR A 394 -9.07 -3.72 16.33
N SER A 395 -9.31 -2.51 16.82
CA SER A 395 -10.66 -1.96 17.02
C SER A 395 -11.61 -2.87 17.83
N GLY A 396 -11.06 -3.58 18.82
CA GLY A 396 -11.83 -4.49 19.67
C GLY A 396 -12.18 -5.84 19.04
N ALA A 397 -11.61 -6.16 17.89
CA ALA A 397 -11.82 -7.43 17.18
C ALA A 397 -10.50 -8.13 16.86
N GLY A 398 -10.50 -9.47 16.85
CA GLY A 398 -9.43 -10.29 16.30
C GLY A 398 -9.83 -10.84 14.94
N VAL A 399 -9.00 -10.63 13.93
CA VAL A 399 -9.13 -11.25 12.61
C VAL A 399 -8.23 -12.46 12.57
N ILE A 400 -8.82 -13.63 12.48
CA ILE A 400 -8.11 -14.90 12.47
C ILE A 400 -8.27 -15.55 11.10
N ASN A 401 -7.16 -15.85 10.45
CA ASN A 401 -7.15 -16.59 9.19
C ASN A 401 -7.13 -18.09 9.47
N PHE A 402 -8.00 -18.83 8.78
CA PHE A 402 -8.08 -20.28 8.86
C PHE A 402 -7.84 -20.88 7.48
N ALA A 403 -6.88 -21.79 7.39
CA ALA A 403 -6.65 -22.60 6.20
C ALA A 403 -7.35 -23.96 6.34
N ALA A 404 -7.91 -24.47 5.25
CA ALA A 404 -8.39 -25.85 5.23
C ALA A 404 -7.21 -26.83 5.38
N THR A 405 -7.48 -28.01 5.94
CA THR A 405 -6.46 -29.07 6.05
C THR A 405 -6.99 -30.37 5.44
N LYS A 406 -6.10 -31.14 4.82
CA LYS A 406 -6.38 -32.49 4.33
C LYS A 406 -5.16 -33.38 4.62
N ASP A 407 -5.38 -34.51 5.29
CA ASP A 407 -4.31 -35.44 5.67
C ASP A 407 -3.14 -34.74 6.43
N ASP A 408 -3.48 -33.83 7.33
CA ASP A 408 -2.56 -32.95 8.08
C ASP A 408 -1.77 -31.93 7.22
N ILE A 409 -2.06 -31.81 5.93
CA ILE A 409 -1.46 -30.83 5.02
C ILE A 409 -2.28 -29.55 5.07
N ILE A 410 -1.63 -28.40 5.28
CA ILE A 410 -2.25 -27.07 5.31
C ILE A 410 -2.47 -26.61 3.86
N LEU A 411 -3.68 -26.18 3.51
CA LEU A 411 -4.05 -25.73 2.16
C LEU A 411 -4.15 -24.20 2.14
N TYR A 412 -3.07 -23.50 1.87
CA TYR A 412 -3.01 -22.03 1.94
C TYR A 412 -3.86 -21.30 0.91
N ASN A 413 -4.32 -21.96 -0.15
CA ASN A 413 -5.30 -21.37 -1.07
C ASN A 413 -6.73 -21.38 -0.53
N ASP A 414 -7.04 -22.26 0.40
CA ASP A 414 -8.39 -22.51 0.89
C ASP A 414 -8.60 -21.79 2.23
N LEU A 415 -8.52 -20.45 2.20
CA LEU A 415 -8.56 -19.58 3.38
C LEU A 415 -9.97 -19.06 3.66
N VAL A 416 -10.32 -19.01 4.93
CA VAL A 416 -11.48 -18.27 5.46
C VAL A 416 -10.99 -17.34 6.56
N LYS A 417 -11.35 -16.05 6.50
CA LYS A 417 -11.10 -15.08 7.55
C LYS A 417 -12.30 -15.00 8.48
N VAL A 418 -12.06 -14.93 9.77
CA VAL A 418 -13.11 -14.81 10.78
C VAL A 418 -12.78 -13.67 11.73
N TRP A 419 -13.71 -12.74 11.89
CA TRP A 419 -13.64 -11.66 12.88
C TRP A 419 -14.34 -12.08 14.16
N VAL A 420 -13.65 -11.96 15.26
CA VAL A 420 -14.16 -12.33 16.60
C VAL A 420 -14.01 -11.11 17.52
N ASP A 421 -15.08 -10.74 18.18
CA ASP A 421 -15.08 -9.66 19.18
C ASP A 421 -14.25 -10.07 20.40
N ILE A 422 -13.31 -9.24 20.82
CA ILE A 422 -12.35 -9.54 21.91
C ILE A 422 -13.06 -9.64 23.26
N GLU A 423 -14.07 -8.81 23.50
CA GLU A 423 -14.75 -8.75 24.80
C GLU A 423 -15.73 -9.92 24.97
N THR A 424 -16.52 -10.22 23.94
CA THR A 424 -17.58 -11.22 24.00
C THR A 424 -17.14 -12.60 23.52
N ASN A 425 -16.08 -12.70 22.73
CA ASN A 425 -15.65 -13.87 21.96
C ASN A 425 -16.72 -14.35 20.94
N GLU A 426 -17.64 -13.49 20.53
CA GLU A 426 -18.61 -13.80 19.49
C GLU A 426 -18.03 -13.55 18.10
N VAL A 427 -18.38 -14.39 17.12
CA VAL A 427 -18.02 -14.18 15.72
C VAL A 427 -18.88 -13.05 15.16
N ILE A 428 -18.24 -11.97 14.74
CA ILE A 428 -18.90 -10.77 14.22
C ILE A 428 -18.68 -10.58 12.72
N GLY A 429 -17.86 -11.42 12.09
CA GLY A 429 -17.62 -11.34 10.64
C GLY A 429 -16.96 -12.59 10.10
N ALA A 430 -17.09 -12.81 8.80
CA ALA A 430 -16.37 -13.85 8.07
C ALA A 430 -16.25 -13.48 6.59
N ASP A 431 -15.15 -13.90 5.96
CA ASP A 431 -14.93 -13.81 4.52
C ASP A 431 -14.42 -15.16 4.02
N ALA A 432 -15.24 -15.83 3.21
CA ALA A 432 -14.94 -17.14 2.64
C ALA A 432 -14.63 -17.09 1.13
N ARG A 433 -14.49 -15.90 0.54
CA ARG A 433 -14.29 -15.76 -0.91
C ARG A 433 -13.08 -16.53 -1.41
N ASN A 434 -11.95 -16.45 -0.73
CA ASN A 434 -10.75 -17.20 -1.13
C ASN A 434 -10.99 -18.70 -1.15
N TYR A 435 -11.65 -19.25 -0.13
CA TYR A 435 -12.06 -20.65 -0.10
C TYR A 435 -12.99 -20.98 -1.27
N LEU A 436 -14.01 -20.17 -1.53
CA LEU A 436 -14.99 -20.41 -2.59
C LEU A 436 -14.37 -20.33 -3.99
N PHE A 437 -13.36 -19.53 -4.18
CA PHE A 437 -12.62 -19.46 -5.46
C PHE A 437 -11.67 -20.66 -5.65
N SER A 438 -11.04 -21.14 -4.60
CA SER A 438 -9.87 -22.01 -4.71
C SER A 438 -10.14 -23.47 -4.33
N HIS A 439 -11.07 -23.72 -3.41
CA HIS A 439 -11.28 -25.05 -2.84
C HIS A 439 -11.75 -26.06 -3.89
N THR A 440 -11.03 -27.17 -3.97
CA THR A 440 -11.40 -28.33 -4.79
C THR A 440 -11.04 -29.61 -4.04
N GLU A 441 -11.72 -30.71 -4.39
CA GLU A 441 -11.22 -32.04 -4.02
C GLU A 441 -9.88 -32.28 -4.73
N ARG A 442 -8.82 -32.44 -3.94
CA ARG A 442 -7.46 -32.68 -4.44
C ARG A 442 -6.94 -34.02 -3.95
N GLU A 443 -6.24 -34.75 -4.82
CA GLU A 443 -5.37 -35.84 -4.39
C GLU A 443 -4.03 -35.24 -3.95
N MET A 444 -3.63 -35.50 -2.70
CA MET A 444 -2.37 -34.99 -2.20
C MET A 444 -1.21 -35.80 -2.78
N PRO A 445 -0.22 -35.18 -3.43
CA PRO A 445 0.96 -35.89 -3.89
C PRO A 445 1.75 -36.41 -2.70
N THR A 446 2.30 -37.62 -2.83
CA THR A 446 3.22 -38.16 -1.82
C THR A 446 4.56 -37.44 -1.95
N PRO A 447 5.16 -36.93 -0.86
CA PRO A 447 6.50 -36.37 -0.89
C PRO A 447 7.54 -37.34 -1.47
N ALA A 448 8.35 -36.87 -2.41
CA ALA A 448 9.47 -37.62 -2.96
C ALA A 448 10.77 -37.39 -2.17
N VAL A 449 10.85 -36.24 -1.49
CA VAL A 449 11.93 -35.85 -0.59
C VAL A 449 11.50 -36.13 0.84
N SER A 450 12.35 -36.78 1.62
CA SER A 450 12.05 -37.01 3.04
C SER A 450 12.09 -35.70 3.84
N PRO A 451 11.41 -35.63 5.01
CA PRO A 451 11.47 -34.45 5.87
C PRO A 451 12.90 -34.07 6.27
N GLU A 452 13.77 -35.06 6.53
CA GLU A 452 15.15 -34.85 6.91
C GLU A 452 16.02 -34.34 5.74
N GLU A 453 15.75 -34.82 4.52
CA GLU A 453 16.39 -34.30 3.31
C GLU A 453 15.96 -32.87 2.99
N ALA A 454 14.69 -32.54 3.22
CA ALA A 454 14.19 -31.17 3.07
C ALA A 454 14.79 -30.22 4.11
N GLU A 455 14.86 -30.65 5.38
CA GLU A 455 15.48 -29.89 6.47
C GLU A 455 16.97 -29.59 6.18
N ALA A 456 17.70 -30.53 5.60
CA ALA A 456 19.08 -30.33 5.19
C ALA A 456 19.27 -29.30 4.07
N LYS A 457 18.19 -28.84 3.42
CA LYS A 457 18.20 -27.75 2.41
C LYS A 457 17.97 -26.38 3.01
N VAL A 458 17.41 -26.33 4.23
CA VAL A 458 17.22 -25.08 4.96
C VAL A 458 18.58 -24.53 5.37
N SER A 459 18.74 -23.22 5.34
CA SER A 459 19.96 -22.55 5.79
C SER A 459 20.33 -22.95 7.23
N VAL A 460 21.60 -23.15 7.48
CA VAL A 460 22.15 -23.43 8.82
C VAL A 460 21.97 -22.25 9.78
N ASN A 461 21.69 -21.06 9.25
CA ASN A 461 21.43 -19.84 10.02
C ASN A 461 20.02 -19.81 10.61
N LEU A 462 19.10 -20.70 10.18
CA LEU A 462 17.75 -20.80 10.71
C LEU A 462 17.69 -21.85 11.82
N GLU A 463 17.42 -21.43 13.04
CA GLU A 463 17.10 -22.32 14.16
C GLU A 463 15.65 -22.79 14.00
N ILE A 464 15.45 -24.00 13.48
CA ILE A 464 14.12 -24.53 13.15
C ILE A 464 13.35 -24.85 14.44
N GLU A 465 12.15 -24.28 14.58
CA GLU A 465 11.24 -24.49 15.72
C GLU A 465 10.11 -25.46 15.38
N SER A 466 9.61 -25.45 14.14
CA SER A 466 8.55 -26.35 13.70
C SER A 466 8.68 -26.73 12.23
N ARG A 467 8.07 -27.87 11.88
CA ARG A 467 8.04 -28.42 10.53
C ARG A 467 6.67 -28.99 10.25
N GLU A 468 6.06 -28.57 9.14
CA GLU A 468 4.75 -29.04 8.70
C GLU A 468 4.73 -29.26 7.18
N LEU A 469 3.69 -29.92 6.66
CA LEU A 469 3.41 -29.97 5.22
C LEU A 469 2.36 -28.93 4.87
N ALA A 470 2.60 -28.20 3.79
CA ALA A 470 1.69 -27.19 3.28
C ALA A 470 1.61 -27.25 1.75
N LEU A 471 0.42 -27.09 1.23
CA LEU A 471 0.18 -26.85 -0.19
C LEU A 471 0.10 -25.34 -0.40
N ILE A 472 1.11 -24.78 -1.05
CA ILE A 472 1.24 -23.34 -1.27
C ILE A 472 0.97 -22.98 -2.73
N PRO A 473 0.33 -21.83 -3.03
CA PRO A 473 0.25 -21.31 -4.39
C PRO A 473 1.61 -20.79 -4.85
N ILE A 474 1.99 -21.15 -6.06
CA ILE A 474 3.16 -20.59 -6.75
C ILE A 474 2.71 -19.56 -7.78
N THR A 475 1.60 -19.87 -8.46
CA THR A 475 0.91 -18.96 -9.37
C THR A 475 -0.60 -19.05 -9.10
N ILE A 476 -1.35 -18.22 -9.81
CA ILE A 476 -2.83 -18.27 -9.76
C ILE A 476 -3.39 -19.68 -10.04
N GLU A 477 -2.70 -20.50 -10.86
CA GLU A 477 -3.20 -21.79 -11.33
C GLU A 477 -2.42 -22.99 -10.77
N THR A 478 -1.26 -22.76 -10.18
CA THR A 478 -0.35 -23.83 -9.76
C THR A 478 -0.08 -23.81 -8.26
N GLU A 479 -0.21 -24.98 -7.65
CA GLU A 479 0.11 -25.22 -6.23
C GLU A 479 1.30 -26.18 -6.12
N ARG A 480 2.05 -26.07 -5.03
CA ARG A 480 3.13 -27.00 -4.70
C ARG A 480 3.02 -27.50 -3.27
N LEU A 481 3.21 -28.79 -3.13
CA LEU A 481 3.39 -29.39 -1.81
C LEU A 481 4.80 -29.09 -1.32
N CYS A 482 4.91 -28.40 -0.18
CA CYS A 482 6.16 -28.00 0.43
C CYS A 482 6.22 -28.44 1.89
N TYR A 483 7.43 -28.64 2.38
CA TYR A 483 7.69 -28.59 3.81
C TYR A 483 7.80 -27.13 4.22
N GLU A 484 7.02 -26.73 5.21
CA GLU A 484 7.06 -25.43 5.86
C GLU A 484 7.94 -25.54 7.09
N PHE A 485 9.04 -24.79 7.13
CA PHE A 485 9.91 -24.68 8.27
C PHE A 485 9.77 -23.30 8.89
N LYS A 486 9.34 -23.23 10.15
CA LYS A 486 9.36 -22.00 10.94
C LYS A 486 10.53 -22.01 11.88
N GLY A 487 11.20 -20.87 12.04
CA GLY A 487 12.36 -20.78 12.91
C GLY A 487 12.89 -19.37 13.04
N ARG A 488 14.00 -19.23 13.74
CA ARG A 488 14.62 -17.94 14.06
C ARG A 488 16.02 -17.81 13.46
N CYS A 489 16.34 -16.57 13.09
CA CYS A 489 17.71 -16.15 12.81
C CYS A 489 17.99 -14.86 13.58
N GLY A 490 18.72 -14.96 14.69
CA GLY A 490 18.84 -13.88 15.66
C GLY A 490 17.51 -13.60 16.37
N GLU A 491 17.03 -12.37 16.30
CA GLU A 491 15.74 -11.96 16.89
C GLU A 491 14.57 -12.11 15.92
N ASP A 492 14.84 -12.32 14.63
CA ASP A 492 13.83 -12.37 13.59
C ASP A 492 13.30 -13.78 13.36
N GLU A 493 12.01 -13.90 13.05
CA GLU A 493 11.30 -15.13 12.76
C GLU A 493 11.07 -15.29 11.25
N TYR A 494 11.24 -16.51 10.72
CA TYR A 494 11.12 -16.79 9.29
C TYR A 494 10.30 -18.04 9.03
N ILE A 495 9.71 -18.09 7.83
CA ILE A 495 9.12 -19.29 7.26
C ILE A 495 9.86 -19.60 5.96
N VAL A 496 10.35 -20.82 5.83
CA VAL A 496 11.02 -21.32 4.61
C VAL A 496 10.23 -22.49 4.05
N TYR A 497 9.93 -22.44 2.77
CA TYR A 497 9.20 -23.48 2.05
C TYR A 497 10.14 -24.26 1.14
N ILE A 498 10.25 -25.58 1.38
CA ILE A 498 11.03 -26.52 0.56
C ILE A 498 10.07 -27.43 -0.19
N ASP A 499 10.14 -27.45 -1.50
CA ASP A 499 9.33 -28.31 -2.38
C ASP A 499 9.51 -29.79 -2.01
N ALA A 500 8.41 -30.44 -1.66
CA ALA A 500 8.43 -31.83 -1.20
C ALA A 500 8.69 -32.86 -2.32
N GLN A 501 8.69 -32.44 -3.60
CA GLN A 501 9.01 -33.29 -4.73
C GLN A 501 10.47 -33.14 -5.19
N THR A 502 10.98 -31.93 -5.17
CA THR A 502 12.31 -31.62 -5.74
C THR A 502 13.38 -31.26 -4.71
N GLY A 503 12.98 -30.88 -3.50
CA GLY A 503 13.88 -30.34 -2.49
C GLY A 503 14.36 -28.91 -2.77
N ALA A 504 13.76 -28.23 -3.74
CA ALA A 504 14.09 -26.84 -4.04
C ALA A 504 13.39 -25.88 -3.06
N GLU A 505 14.14 -24.88 -2.62
CA GLU A 505 13.56 -23.78 -1.83
C GLU A 505 12.66 -22.94 -2.72
N GLN A 506 11.39 -22.75 -2.31
CA GLN A 506 10.39 -22.08 -3.10
C GLN A 506 10.18 -20.63 -2.68
N GLN A 507 10.02 -20.41 -1.38
CA GLN A 507 9.71 -19.09 -0.83
C GLN A 507 10.29 -18.96 0.59
N ILE A 508 10.59 -17.71 0.96
CA ILE A 508 11.00 -17.32 2.30
C ILE A 508 10.12 -16.13 2.71
N PHE A 509 9.55 -16.19 3.90
CA PHE A 509 8.82 -15.09 4.51
C PHE A 509 9.45 -14.69 5.83
N VAL A 510 9.43 -13.37 6.10
CA VAL A 510 9.73 -12.82 7.42
C VAL A 510 8.43 -12.73 8.20
N ILE A 511 8.42 -13.22 9.44
CA ILE A 511 7.31 -12.99 10.37
C ILE A 511 7.60 -11.69 11.12
N ILE A 512 6.74 -10.70 10.95
CA ILE A 512 6.84 -9.43 11.63
C ILE A 512 5.85 -9.46 12.80
N ASN A 513 6.39 -9.48 14.03
CA ASN A 513 5.58 -9.39 15.23
C ASN A 513 5.27 -7.91 15.49
N THR A 514 4.00 -7.55 15.54
CA THR A 514 3.50 -6.21 15.86
C THR A 514 2.73 -6.23 17.17
N GLU A 515 2.46 -5.07 17.74
CA GLU A 515 1.58 -4.96 18.93
C GLU A 515 0.18 -5.52 18.68
N ASN A 516 -0.24 -5.57 17.41
CA ASN A 516 -1.56 -6.01 16.98
C ASN A 516 -1.59 -7.43 16.40
N GLY A 517 -0.50 -8.21 16.48
CA GLY A 517 -0.42 -9.56 15.97
C GLY A 517 0.73 -9.78 14.99
N GLN A 518 0.63 -10.83 14.16
CA GLN A 518 1.67 -11.25 13.25
C GLN A 518 1.34 -10.88 11.81
N LEU A 519 2.35 -10.39 11.09
CA LEU A 519 2.34 -10.17 9.65
C LEU A 519 3.41 -11.06 9.01
N THR A 520 3.27 -11.35 7.72
CA THR A 520 4.31 -12.01 6.93
C THR A 520 4.66 -11.14 5.73
N ALA A 521 5.94 -10.99 5.43
CA ALA A 521 6.44 -10.19 4.32
C ALA A 521 7.35 -11.02 3.39
#